data_ed8bf2e82b1eabf73f717aa1cfe6061d
#
_entry.id   ed8bf2e82b1eabf73f717aa1cfe6061d
#
_cell.length_a   1.000
_cell.length_b   1.000
_cell.length_c   1.000
_cell.angle_alpha   90.00
_cell.angle_beta   90.00
_cell.angle_gamma   90.00
#
_symmetry.space_group_name_H-M   'P 1'
#
loop_
_entity.id
_entity.type
_entity.pdbx_description
1 polymer ?
#
loop_
_entity_poly.entity_id
_entity_poly.type
_entity_poly.pdbx_seq_one_letter_code
_entity_poly.pdbx_strand_id
1 'polypeptide(L)'
;MNIFIENHQLLLKSLIKHEVKFILVGGYAVIYYGYKRTTGDMDLWIEPNNDNKLKLLEVLKEFEFDDEGIAYIKQLDFTKHLAFHFWQEPERVDCLTRISGVNFNEAYDQKVMADIEDITIPVIQYKHLILSKMSSERLKDKADIEELQKINRHKTDL
;
A
#
# COMPACT_ATOMS: atom_id res chain seq x y z
N MET A 1 -3.80 -13.55 11.32
CA MET A 1 -2.33 -13.50 11.16
C MET A 1 -1.86 -12.07 11.20
N ASN A 2 -0.91 -11.77 12.05
CA ASN A 2 -0.36 -10.42 12.16
C ASN A 2 0.84 -10.28 11.24
N ILE A 3 0.69 -9.54 10.15
CA ILE A 3 1.76 -9.30 9.20
C ILE A 3 2.38 -7.92 9.37
N PHE A 4 1.82 -7.09 10.27
CA PHE A 4 2.27 -5.71 10.47
C PHE A 4 2.99 -5.51 11.79
N ILE A 5 4.03 -4.69 11.79
CA ILE A 5 4.62 -4.18 13.02
C ILE A 5 3.69 -3.14 13.65
N GLU A 6 3.89 -2.87 14.94
CA GLU A 6 2.97 -2.02 15.71
C GLU A 6 2.74 -0.64 15.09
N ASN A 7 3.82 0.05 14.69
CA ASN A 7 3.68 1.38 14.10
C ASN A 7 2.91 1.37 12.78
N HIS A 8 3.05 0.31 12.00
CA HIS A 8 2.25 0.16 10.78
C HIS A 8 0.78 -0.04 11.09
N GLN A 9 0.45 -0.83 12.11
CA GLN A 9 -0.93 -1.02 12.55
C GLN A 9 -1.56 0.31 13.00
N LEU A 10 -0.84 1.07 13.82
CA LEU A 10 -1.31 2.37 14.30
C LEU A 10 -1.53 3.35 13.14
N LEU A 11 -0.62 3.36 12.18
CA LEU A 11 -0.75 4.20 10.99
C LEU A 11 -1.99 3.83 10.18
N LEU A 12 -2.18 2.53 9.92
CA LEU A 12 -3.35 2.06 9.16
C LEU A 12 -4.66 2.44 9.85
N LYS A 13 -4.72 2.30 11.17
CA LYS A 13 -5.90 2.72 11.95
C LYS A 13 -6.18 4.22 11.80
N SER A 14 -5.14 5.05 11.83
CA SER A 14 -5.27 6.49 11.66
C SER A 14 -5.72 6.87 10.25
N LEU A 15 -5.17 6.20 9.23
CA LEU A 15 -5.60 6.42 7.84
C LEU A 15 -7.09 6.15 7.68
N ILE A 16 -7.59 5.07 8.26
CA ILE A 16 -9.01 4.71 8.21
C ILE A 16 -9.84 5.73 8.97
N LYS A 17 -9.42 6.11 10.17
CA LYS A 17 -10.11 7.10 11.01
C LYS A 17 -10.29 8.43 10.29
N HIS A 18 -9.28 8.89 9.57
CA HIS A 18 -9.30 10.16 8.84
C HIS A 18 -9.83 10.01 7.41
N GLU A 19 -10.35 8.83 7.07
CA GLU A 19 -10.97 8.56 5.76
C GLU A 19 -10.03 8.80 4.58
N VAL A 20 -8.73 8.56 4.78
CA VAL A 20 -7.76 8.58 3.68
C VAL A 20 -8.06 7.41 2.76
N LYS A 21 -8.20 7.66 1.47
CA LYS A 21 -8.36 6.59 0.48
C LYS A 21 -6.99 6.08 0.08
N PHE A 22 -6.76 4.79 0.31
CA PHE A 22 -5.52 4.13 -0.02
C PHE A 22 -5.76 2.66 -0.32
N ILE A 23 -4.78 2.02 -0.94
CA ILE A 23 -4.78 0.59 -1.20
C ILE A 23 -3.42 0.05 -0.77
N LEU A 24 -3.41 -1.01 0.03
CA LEU A 24 -2.17 -1.72 0.37
C LEU A 24 -1.68 -2.46 -0.86
N VAL A 25 -0.44 -2.18 -1.27
CA VAL A 25 0.21 -2.79 -2.43
C VAL A 25 1.57 -3.36 -2.02
N GLY A 26 2.39 -3.78 -2.98
CA GLY A 26 3.77 -4.19 -2.73
C GLY A 26 3.92 -5.48 -1.94
N GLY A 27 5.00 -5.57 -1.17
CA GLY A 27 5.38 -6.79 -0.46
C GLY A 27 4.35 -7.30 0.53
N TYR A 28 3.70 -6.42 1.27
CA TYR A 28 2.66 -6.83 2.23
C TYR A 28 1.43 -7.41 1.52
N ALA A 29 1.09 -6.90 0.33
CA ALA A 29 0.00 -7.48 -0.47
C ALA A 29 0.39 -8.88 -0.96
N VAL A 30 1.63 -9.08 -1.36
CA VAL A 30 2.16 -10.39 -1.77
C VAL A 30 2.04 -11.39 -0.61
N ILE A 31 2.42 -10.97 0.60
CA ILE A 31 2.30 -11.80 1.80
C ILE A 31 0.84 -12.12 2.09
N TYR A 32 -0.05 -11.13 1.97
CA TYR A 32 -1.49 -11.33 2.16
C TYR A 32 -2.03 -12.43 1.25
N TYR A 33 -1.56 -12.49 0.00
CA TYR A 33 -2.00 -13.51 -0.95
C TYR A 33 -1.29 -14.87 -0.78
N GLY A 34 -0.45 -15.01 0.23
CA GLY A 34 0.04 -16.30 0.68
C GLY A 34 1.51 -16.60 0.41
N TYR A 35 2.23 -15.74 -0.30
CA TYR A 35 3.66 -15.94 -0.49
C TYR A 35 4.42 -15.52 0.76
N LYS A 36 4.91 -16.50 1.51
CA LYS A 36 5.66 -16.26 2.75
C LYS A 36 7.06 -15.80 2.41
N ARG A 37 7.29 -14.51 2.54
CA ARG A 37 8.61 -13.91 2.39
C ARG A 37 8.73 -12.71 3.31
N THR A 38 9.95 -12.21 3.51
CA THR A 38 10.16 -10.97 4.24
C THR A 38 9.85 -9.77 3.37
N THR A 39 9.42 -8.70 3.98
CA THR A 39 9.29 -7.40 3.35
C THR A 39 9.76 -6.34 4.34
N GLY A 40 10.46 -5.33 3.83
CA GLY A 40 10.94 -4.25 4.68
C GLY A 40 9.91 -3.15 4.81
N ASP A 41 9.53 -2.57 3.70
CA ASP A 41 8.72 -1.35 3.66
C ASP A 41 7.24 -1.65 3.46
N MET A 42 6.39 -0.81 4.03
CA MET A 42 4.96 -0.86 3.71
C MET A 42 4.69 0.08 2.54
N ASP A 43 4.06 -0.42 1.49
CA ASP A 43 3.74 0.36 0.30
C ASP A 43 2.25 0.66 0.25
N LEU A 44 1.93 1.95 0.17
CA LEU A 44 0.55 2.42 0.11
C LEU A 44 0.33 3.21 -1.19
N TRP A 45 -0.69 2.81 -1.94
CA TRP A 45 -1.13 3.56 -3.10
C TRP A 45 -2.22 4.52 -2.66
N ILE A 46 -1.92 5.81 -2.71
CA ILE A 46 -2.79 6.88 -2.20
C ILE A 46 -3.63 7.42 -3.35
N GLU A 47 -4.92 7.64 -3.12
CA GLU A 47 -5.78 8.25 -4.12
C GLU A 47 -5.18 9.58 -4.60
N PRO A 48 -5.00 9.74 -5.94
CA PRO A 48 -4.23 10.86 -6.48
C PRO A 48 -5.03 12.15 -6.62
N ASN A 49 -5.45 12.71 -5.49
CA ASN A 49 -6.04 14.04 -5.46
C ASN A 49 -5.65 14.79 -4.18
N ASN A 50 -5.77 16.11 -4.23
CA ASN A 50 -5.31 16.97 -3.15
C ASN A 50 -6.25 17.00 -1.95
N ASP A 51 -7.51 16.64 -2.11
CA ASP A 51 -8.43 16.49 -0.98
C ASP A 51 -7.98 15.33 -0.10
N ASN A 52 -7.57 14.23 -0.71
CA ASN A 52 -7.02 13.08 -0.01
C ASN A 52 -5.69 13.43 0.67
N LYS A 53 -4.87 14.28 0.04
CA LYS A 53 -3.65 14.80 0.66
C LYS A 53 -3.93 15.50 1.99
N LEU A 54 -4.97 16.34 2.02
CA LEU A 54 -5.33 17.06 3.25
C LEU A 54 -5.69 16.10 4.38
N LYS A 55 -6.37 15.02 4.07
CA LYS A 55 -6.68 13.96 5.04
C LYS A 55 -5.42 13.26 5.53
N LEU A 56 -4.49 12.97 4.64
CA LEU A 56 -3.21 12.38 5.01
C LEU A 56 -2.41 13.30 5.92
N LEU A 57 -2.44 14.61 5.68
CA LEU A 57 -1.74 15.57 6.54
C LEU A 57 -2.27 15.52 7.99
N GLU A 58 -3.57 15.32 8.18
CA GLU A 58 -4.11 15.18 9.53
C GLU A 58 -3.59 13.92 10.23
N VAL A 59 -3.41 12.82 9.47
CA VAL A 59 -2.77 11.61 10.00
C VAL A 59 -1.35 11.90 10.44
N LEU A 60 -0.57 12.60 9.61
CA LEU A 60 0.83 12.90 9.94
C LEU A 60 0.94 13.78 11.19
N LYS A 61 -0.01 14.69 11.40
CA LYS A 61 -0.06 15.51 12.63
C LYS A 61 -0.28 14.64 13.88
N GLU A 62 -1.12 13.61 13.79
CA GLU A 62 -1.32 12.69 14.92
C GLU A 62 -0.03 11.97 15.32
N PHE A 63 0.83 11.66 14.34
CA PHE A 63 2.10 10.99 14.61
C PHE A 63 3.24 11.95 14.93
N GLU A 64 2.91 13.22 15.16
CA GLU A 64 3.89 14.25 15.58
C GLU A 64 5.04 14.43 14.59
N PHE A 65 4.76 14.30 13.29
CA PHE A 65 5.74 14.64 12.28
C PHE A 65 6.12 16.11 12.39
N ASP A 66 7.40 16.41 12.11
CA ASP A 66 7.89 17.78 12.23
C ASP A 66 7.24 18.70 11.18
N ASP A 67 7.28 20.01 11.46
CA ASP A 67 6.67 21.00 10.59
C ASP A 67 7.29 21.02 9.18
N GLU A 68 8.57 20.72 9.08
CA GLU A 68 9.29 20.67 7.81
C GLU A 68 8.80 19.51 6.94
N GLY A 69 8.64 18.32 7.51
CA GLY A 69 8.11 17.16 6.80
C GLY A 69 6.68 17.36 6.35
N ILE A 70 5.83 17.94 7.21
CA ILE A 70 4.45 18.26 6.86
C ILE A 70 4.40 19.28 5.74
N ALA A 71 5.21 20.34 5.83
CA ALA A 71 5.28 21.39 4.79
C ALA A 71 5.73 20.81 3.44
N TYR A 72 6.68 19.89 3.45
CA TYR A 72 7.14 19.22 2.23
C TYR A 72 6.00 18.48 1.54
N ILE A 73 5.24 17.67 2.27
CA ILE A 73 4.13 16.91 1.68
C ILE A 73 3.00 17.85 1.24
N LYS A 74 2.75 18.91 2.00
CA LYS A 74 1.72 19.90 1.67
C LYS A 74 1.98 20.57 0.31
N GLN A 75 3.24 20.75 -0.09
CA GLN A 75 3.60 21.35 -1.37
C GLN A 75 3.41 20.41 -2.56
N LEU A 76 3.33 19.09 -2.32
CA LEU A 76 3.20 18.12 -3.39
C LEU A 76 1.82 18.20 -4.03
N ASP A 77 1.77 18.07 -5.34
CA ASP A 77 0.53 17.98 -6.10
C ASP A 77 0.20 16.50 -6.31
N PHE A 78 -0.77 15.98 -5.56
CA PHE A 78 -1.13 14.57 -5.61
C PHE A 78 -1.79 14.15 -6.93
N THR A 79 -2.16 15.09 -7.79
CA THR A 79 -2.64 14.75 -9.14
C THR A 79 -1.51 14.30 -10.06
N LYS A 80 -0.28 14.51 -9.65
CA LYS A 80 0.92 14.11 -10.40
C LYS A 80 1.41 12.74 -9.94
N HIS A 81 2.27 12.14 -10.76
CA HIS A 81 2.94 10.89 -10.42
C HIS A 81 4.02 11.17 -9.36
N LEU A 82 3.76 10.78 -8.14
CA LEU A 82 4.63 11.02 -7.00
C LEU A 82 4.96 9.74 -6.27
N ALA A 83 6.16 9.73 -5.68
CA ALA A 83 6.57 8.74 -4.72
C ALA A 83 7.26 9.48 -3.58
N PHE A 84 6.84 9.24 -2.36
CA PHE A 84 7.48 9.82 -1.18
C PHE A 84 7.41 8.80 -0.04
N HIS A 85 8.26 8.98 0.95
CA HIS A 85 8.27 8.07 2.10
C HIS A 85 8.37 8.85 3.40
N PHE A 86 8.01 8.19 4.48
CA PHE A 86 8.25 8.68 5.83
C PHE A 86 8.67 7.52 6.72
N TRP A 87 9.25 7.89 7.87
CA TRP A 87 9.93 7.00 8.80
C TRP A 87 11.15 6.32 8.17
N GLN A 88 11.99 5.77 9.00
CA GLN A 88 13.19 5.02 8.60
C GLN A 88 12.95 3.53 8.82
N GLU A 89 13.77 2.70 8.17
CA GLU A 89 13.76 1.27 8.43
C GLU A 89 13.88 0.99 9.95
N PRO A 90 13.15 0.02 10.50
CA PRO A 90 12.27 -0.95 9.81
C PRO A 90 10.83 -0.47 9.64
N GLU A 91 10.52 0.76 9.96
CA GLU A 91 9.16 1.30 9.99
C GLU A 91 8.80 2.08 8.73
N ARG A 92 9.68 2.13 7.76
CA ARG A 92 9.52 2.92 6.53
C ARG A 92 8.19 2.62 5.82
N VAL A 93 7.52 3.69 5.39
CA VAL A 93 6.30 3.62 4.59
C VAL A 93 6.54 4.39 3.29
N ASP A 94 6.32 3.71 2.17
CA ASP A 94 6.40 4.32 0.84
C ASP A 94 4.99 4.61 0.34
N CYS A 95 4.75 5.85 -0.05
CA CYS A 95 3.47 6.30 -0.60
C CYS A 95 3.63 6.61 -2.08
N LEU A 96 2.69 6.10 -2.88
CA LEU A 96 2.68 6.26 -4.33
C LEU A 96 1.33 6.83 -4.75
N THR A 97 1.31 7.73 -5.73
CA THR A 97 0.06 8.19 -6.34
C THR A 97 -0.27 7.43 -7.62
N ARG A 98 0.66 6.60 -8.11
CA ARG A 98 0.49 5.83 -9.34
C ARG A 98 1.26 4.52 -9.25
N ILE A 99 0.68 3.46 -9.79
CA ILE A 99 1.38 2.20 -10.05
C ILE A 99 1.23 1.84 -11.53
N SER A 100 2.16 1.04 -12.03
CA SER A 100 2.17 0.66 -13.45
C SER A 100 1.01 -0.25 -13.81
N GLY A 101 0.37 0.03 -14.95
CA GLY A 101 -0.59 -0.86 -15.57
C GLY A 101 -2.00 -0.86 -14.97
N VAL A 102 -2.26 -0.09 -13.91
CA VAL A 102 -3.58 -0.09 -13.26
C VAL A 102 -3.97 1.34 -12.88
N ASN A 103 -5.24 1.67 -13.09
CA ASN A 103 -5.82 2.95 -12.69
C ASN A 103 -6.35 2.87 -11.25
N PHE A 104 -6.16 3.95 -10.46
CA PHE A 104 -6.56 3.94 -9.05
C PHE A 104 -8.06 3.69 -8.86
N ASN A 105 -8.92 4.39 -9.60
CA ASN A 105 -10.37 4.24 -9.42
C ASN A 105 -10.82 2.80 -9.69
N GLU A 106 -10.30 2.19 -10.73
CA GLU A 106 -10.59 0.81 -11.08
C GLU A 106 -10.10 -0.16 -10.00
N ALA A 107 -8.87 0.04 -9.54
CA ALA A 107 -8.29 -0.80 -8.49
C ALA A 107 -9.05 -0.63 -7.16
N TYR A 108 -9.45 0.58 -6.84
CA TYR A 108 -10.18 0.85 -5.60
C TYR A 108 -11.57 0.22 -5.61
N ASP A 109 -12.26 0.26 -6.76
CA ASP A 109 -13.57 -0.40 -6.91
C ASP A 109 -13.48 -1.90 -6.73
N GLN A 110 -12.37 -2.52 -7.12
CA GLN A 110 -12.17 -3.96 -7.06
C GLN A 110 -11.30 -4.40 -5.87
N LYS A 111 -11.00 -3.50 -4.97
CA LYS A 111 -10.18 -3.81 -3.80
C LYS A 111 -10.80 -4.92 -2.95
N VAL A 112 -9.96 -5.63 -2.24
CA VAL A 112 -10.37 -6.62 -1.26
C VAL A 112 -10.28 -5.99 0.12
N MET A 113 -11.36 -6.02 0.88
CA MET A 113 -11.33 -5.57 2.27
C MET A 113 -10.82 -6.72 3.12
N ALA A 114 -9.61 -6.59 3.63
CA ALA A 114 -8.94 -7.64 4.37
C ALA A 114 -9.05 -7.38 5.88
N ASP A 115 -9.54 -8.37 6.61
CA ASP A 115 -9.55 -8.35 8.07
C ASP A 115 -8.22 -8.90 8.56
N ILE A 116 -7.37 -8.04 9.10
CA ILE A 116 -6.06 -8.41 9.62
C ILE A 116 -6.01 -7.93 11.06
N GLU A 117 -5.92 -8.87 12.00
CA GLU A 117 -6.04 -8.58 13.43
C GLU A 117 -7.39 -7.88 13.72
N ASP A 118 -7.34 -6.69 14.30
CA ASP A 118 -8.53 -5.92 14.67
C ASP A 118 -8.83 -4.78 13.68
N ILE A 119 -8.21 -4.79 12.50
CA ILE A 119 -8.42 -3.76 11.48
C ILE A 119 -8.87 -4.37 10.16
N THR A 120 -9.68 -3.61 9.42
CA THR A 120 -10.12 -3.98 8.07
C THR A 120 -9.55 -2.95 7.11
N ILE A 121 -8.73 -3.39 6.17
CA ILE A 121 -7.99 -2.49 5.27
C ILE A 121 -8.21 -2.88 3.80
N PRO A 122 -8.14 -1.89 2.89
CA PRO A 122 -8.23 -2.16 1.46
C PRO A 122 -6.91 -2.70 0.92
N VAL A 123 -6.93 -3.89 0.34
CA VAL A 123 -5.78 -4.53 -0.29
C VAL A 123 -6.04 -4.61 -1.79
N ILE A 124 -5.01 -4.41 -2.59
CA ILE A 124 -5.11 -4.53 -4.05
C ILE A 124 -5.64 -5.92 -4.43
N GLN A 125 -6.54 -5.96 -5.40
CA GLN A 125 -7.09 -7.21 -5.90
C GLN A 125 -5.97 -8.01 -6.59
N TYR A 126 -6.02 -9.33 -6.49
CA TYR A 126 -4.97 -10.23 -6.95
C TYR A 126 -4.54 -9.95 -8.41
N LYS A 127 -5.50 -9.83 -9.33
CA LYS A 127 -5.18 -9.60 -10.74
C LYS A 127 -4.46 -8.27 -10.95
N HIS A 128 -4.87 -7.23 -10.24
CA HIS A 128 -4.22 -5.92 -10.33
C HIS A 128 -2.80 -5.96 -9.75
N LEU A 129 -2.59 -6.73 -8.67
CA LEU A 129 -1.25 -6.92 -8.12
C LEU A 129 -0.33 -7.57 -9.17
N ILE A 130 -0.79 -8.61 -9.83
CA ILE A 130 -0.03 -9.29 -10.88
C ILE A 130 0.28 -8.32 -12.02
N LEU A 131 -0.71 -7.57 -12.50
CA LEU A 131 -0.52 -6.58 -13.58
C LEU A 131 0.53 -5.54 -13.21
N SER A 132 0.49 -5.03 -11.98
CA SER A 132 1.45 -4.02 -11.53
C SER A 132 2.88 -4.55 -11.51
N LYS A 133 3.06 -5.83 -11.23
CA LYS A 133 4.38 -6.48 -11.18
C LYS A 133 4.88 -6.92 -12.54
N MET A 134 3.98 -7.21 -13.49
CA MET A 134 4.35 -7.65 -14.85
C MET A 134 5.11 -6.59 -15.63
N SER A 135 4.86 -5.31 -15.36
CA SER A 135 5.55 -4.22 -16.05
C SER A 135 6.92 -3.90 -15.43
N SER A 136 7.28 -4.57 -14.35
CA SER A 136 8.58 -4.41 -13.68
C SER A 136 9.62 -5.35 -14.28
N GLU A 137 10.86 -4.86 -14.40
CA GLU A 137 12.00 -5.67 -14.81
C GLU A 137 12.76 -6.26 -13.63
N ARG A 138 12.37 -5.94 -12.40
CA ARG A 138 13.07 -6.44 -11.21
C ARG A 138 12.86 -7.94 -11.05
N LEU A 139 13.93 -8.64 -10.72
CA LEU A 139 13.88 -10.10 -10.47
C LEU A 139 12.95 -10.45 -9.31
N LYS A 140 12.92 -9.60 -8.30
CA LYS A 140 12.03 -9.74 -7.14
C LYS A 140 10.56 -9.79 -7.57
N ASP A 141 10.14 -8.91 -8.47
CA ASP A 141 8.75 -8.87 -8.93
C ASP A 141 8.41 -10.08 -9.79
N LYS A 142 9.34 -10.54 -10.61
CA LYS A 142 9.17 -11.77 -11.40
C LYS A 142 9.03 -12.99 -10.50
N ALA A 143 9.84 -13.07 -9.43
CA ALA A 143 9.74 -14.14 -8.45
C ALA A 143 8.41 -14.11 -7.71
N ASP A 144 7.93 -12.92 -7.34
CA ASP A 144 6.63 -12.75 -6.68
C ASP A 144 5.50 -13.27 -7.58
N ILE A 145 5.51 -12.92 -8.87
CA ILE A 145 4.50 -13.39 -9.83
C ILE A 145 4.49 -14.92 -9.88
N GLU A 146 5.65 -15.51 -10.04
CA GLU A 146 5.78 -16.97 -10.14
C GLU A 146 5.21 -17.68 -8.93
N GLU A 147 5.59 -17.23 -7.73
CA GLU A 147 5.11 -17.83 -6.49
C GLU A 147 3.60 -17.64 -6.28
N LEU A 148 3.10 -16.43 -6.56
CA LEU A 148 1.68 -16.15 -6.44
C LEU A 148 0.85 -16.98 -7.41
N GLN A 149 1.34 -17.18 -8.64
CA GLN A 149 0.65 -18.01 -9.63
C GLN A 149 0.61 -19.48 -9.20
N LYS A 150 1.67 -19.99 -8.59
CA LYS A 150 1.69 -21.35 -8.03
C LYS A 150 0.64 -21.51 -6.94
N ILE A 151 0.57 -20.56 -6.03
CA ILE A 151 -0.40 -20.57 -4.92
C ILE A 151 -1.81 -20.52 -5.47
N ASN A 152 -2.09 -19.65 -6.42
CA ASN A 152 -3.41 -19.50 -7.01
C ASN A 152 -3.87 -20.75 -7.76
N ARG A 153 -2.96 -21.43 -8.46
CA ARG A 153 -3.26 -22.70 -9.14
C ARG A 153 -3.67 -23.77 -8.13
N HIS A 154 -2.95 -23.89 -7.01
CA HIS A 154 -3.30 -24.85 -5.97
C HIS A 154 -4.68 -24.60 -5.39
N LYS A 155 -5.08 -23.33 -5.26
CA LYS A 155 -6.42 -22.98 -4.76
C LYS A 155 -7.53 -23.36 -5.76
N THR A 156 -7.25 -23.27 -7.06
CA THR A 156 -8.24 -23.61 -8.10
C THR A 156 -8.35 -25.10 -8.34
N ASP A 157 -7.31 -25.86 -8.01
CA ASP A 157 -7.30 -27.32 -8.18
C ASP A 157 -7.97 -28.06 -7.01
N LEU A 158 -8.36 -27.34 -5.97
CA LEU A 158 -9.09 -27.88 -4.83
C LEU A 158 -10.59 -27.66 -5.03
#